data_517d6c6c67917984b5dc077f760e719a
#
_entry.id   517d6c6c67917984b5dc077f760e719a
#
_cell.length_a   1.000
_cell.length_b   1.000
_cell.length_c   1.000
_cell.angle_alpha   90.00
_cell.angle_beta   90.00
_cell.angle_gamma   90.00
#
_symmetry.space_group_name_H-M   'P 1'
#
loop_
_entity.id
_entity.type
_entity.pdbx_description
1 polymer ?
#
loop_
_entity_poly.entity_id
_entity_poly.type
_entity_poly.pdbx_seq_one_letter_code
_entity_poly.pdbx_strand_id
1 'polypeptide(L)'
;LLIICLVGCHFKEKRAKQYRDTILQSVQVVIDSSLDYGDALQSYERARALQSHQKYSALVNSTLTKIEGMKDFEGDTTLQVFSKELLVFYKNTLDNEINPFLQSVKGEAFSPEETLVADSLMIKLTMSENQYWERFNWAEKKFYKEEKIATVEK
;
A
#
# COMPACT_ATOMS: atom_id res chain seq x y z
N LEU A 1 -15.77 42.27 2.55
CA LEU A 1 -16.34 40.93 2.28
C LEU A 1 -15.37 40.01 1.51
N LEU A 2 -14.46 40.56 0.70
CA LEU A 2 -13.51 39.76 -0.14
C LEU A 2 -12.40 39.04 0.67
N ILE A 3 -12.00 39.56 1.80
CA ILE A 3 -10.88 39.01 2.61
C ILE A 3 -11.25 37.69 3.30
N ILE A 4 -12.50 37.51 3.68
CA ILE A 4 -12.98 36.29 4.37
C ILE A 4 -12.97 35.08 3.45
N CYS A 5 -13.24 35.23 2.15
CA CYS A 5 -13.21 34.12 1.19
C CYS A 5 -11.78 33.60 0.92
N LEU A 6 -10.77 34.46 0.93
CA LEU A 6 -9.36 34.05 0.67
C LEU A 6 -8.80 33.22 1.83
N VAL A 7 -9.14 33.53 3.06
CA VAL A 7 -8.68 32.80 4.25
C VAL A 7 -9.31 31.40 4.30
N GLY A 8 -10.58 31.27 3.95
CA GLY A 8 -11.27 29.96 3.91
C GLY A 8 -10.71 28.99 2.87
N CYS A 9 -10.37 29.48 1.66
CA CYS A 9 -9.80 28.65 0.60
C CYS A 9 -8.41 28.13 0.97
N HIS A 10 -7.56 28.96 1.53
CA HIS A 10 -6.22 28.54 1.95
C HIS A 10 -6.23 27.52 3.09
N PHE A 11 -7.20 27.63 4.01
CA PHE A 11 -7.37 26.68 5.10
C PHE A 11 -7.86 25.30 4.61
N LYS A 12 -8.78 25.29 3.64
CA LYS A 12 -9.26 24.05 3.00
C LYS A 12 -8.12 23.33 2.26
N GLU A 13 -7.36 24.05 1.44
CA GLU A 13 -6.21 23.52 0.71
C GLU A 13 -5.17 22.87 1.64
N LYS A 14 -4.84 23.51 2.75
CA LYS A 14 -3.93 22.96 3.77
C LYS A 14 -4.45 21.66 4.36
N ARG A 15 -5.75 21.56 4.68
CA ARG A 15 -6.37 20.35 5.21
C ARG A 15 -6.38 19.23 4.17
N ALA A 16 -6.72 19.54 2.92
CA ALA A 16 -6.70 18.59 1.81
C ALA A 16 -5.31 18.01 1.59
N LYS A 17 -4.28 18.86 1.60
CA LYS A 17 -2.88 18.43 1.52
C LYS A 17 -2.50 17.51 2.68
N GLN A 18 -2.85 17.87 3.90
CA GLN A 18 -2.56 17.06 5.09
C GLN A 18 -3.25 15.68 5.03
N TYR A 19 -4.51 15.64 4.63
CA TYR A 19 -5.27 14.40 4.45
C TYR A 19 -4.60 13.47 3.44
N ARG A 20 -4.30 13.99 2.25
CA ARG A 20 -3.61 13.27 1.20
C ARG A 20 -2.22 12.78 1.67
N ASP A 21 -1.40 13.65 2.25
CA ASP A 21 -0.04 13.31 2.67
C ASP A 21 -0.06 12.19 3.74
N THR A 22 -1.07 12.18 4.61
CA THR A 22 -1.26 11.10 5.59
C THR A 22 -1.52 9.75 4.91
N ILE A 23 -2.37 9.72 3.89
CA ILE A 23 -2.65 8.50 3.12
C ILE A 23 -1.41 8.05 2.34
N LEU A 24 -0.80 8.97 1.57
CA LEU A 24 0.38 8.67 0.77
C LEU A 24 1.53 8.11 1.60
N GLN A 25 1.88 8.76 2.70
CA GLN A 25 2.96 8.29 3.58
C GLN A 25 2.65 6.91 4.15
N SER A 26 1.39 6.65 4.51
CA SER A 26 0.99 5.35 5.03
C SER A 26 1.12 4.23 4.00
N VAL A 27 0.69 4.49 2.76
CA VAL A 27 0.79 3.53 1.65
C VAL A 27 2.26 3.36 1.21
N GLN A 28 3.03 4.45 1.15
CA GLN A 28 4.44 4.42 0.74
C GLN A 28 5.29 3.52 1.65
N VAL A 29 5.07 3.56 2.96
CA VAL A 29 5.79 2.67 3.91
C VAL A 29 5.53 1.19 3.60
N VAL A 30 4.31 0.83 3.19
CA VAL A 30 4.01 -0.55 2.78
C VAL A 30 4.75 -0.92 1.51
N ILE A 31 4.77 -0.03 0.52
CA ILE A 31 5.46 -0.25 -0.76
C ILE A 31 6.96 -0.37 -0.55
N ASP A 32 7.57 0.54 0.21
CA ASP A 32 9.02 0.49 0.48
C ASP A 32 9.39 -0.81 1.19
N SER A 33 8.54 -1.28 2.12
CA SER A 33 8.76 -2.54 2.84
C SER A 33 8.53 -3.79 1.98
N SER A 34 7.83 -3.69 0.84
CA SER A 34 7.63 -4.82 -0.06
C SER A 34 8.93 -5.29 -0.71
N LEU A 35 9.89 -4.40 -0.92
CA LEU A 35 11.21 -4.73 -1.45
C LEU A 35 11.99 -5.62 -0.48
N ASP A 36 12.10 -5.20 0.79
CA ASP A 36 12.75 -5.98 1.84
C ASP A 36 12.06 -7.35 2.04
N TYR A 37 10.74 -7.37 1.90
CA TYR A 37 9.96 -8.60 1.95
C TYR A 37 10.26 -9.52 0.76
N GLY A 38 10.33 -8.97 -0.44
CA GLY A 38 10.71 -9.69 -1.65
C GLY A 38 12.09 -10.33 -1.52
N ASP A 39 13.07 -9.57 -1.06
CA ASP A 39 14.44 -10.04 -0.81
C ASP A 39 14.48 -11.17 0.23
N ALA A 40 13.65 -11.08 1.27
CA ALA A 40 13.55 -12.12 2.29
C ALA A 40 12.95 -13.43 1.74
N LEU A 41 11.93 -13.34 0.87
CA LEU A 41 11.34 -14.50 0.22
C LEU A 41 12.31 -15.15 -0.79
N GLN A 42 13.04 -14.34 -1.53
CA GLN A 42 14.06 -14.77 -2.51
C GLN A 42 15.39 -15.22 -1.86
N SER A 43 15.53 -15.07 -0.56
CA SER A 43 16.66 -15.72 0.15
C SER A 43 16.54 -17.24 0.18
N TYR A 44 15.32 -17.76 -0.08
CA TYR A 44 14.98 -19.17 -0.03
C TYR A 44 15.24 -19.84 1.32
N GLU A 45 15.38 -19.02 2.38
CA GLU A 45 15.53 -19.45 3.76
C GLU A 45 14.18 -19.35 4.49
N ARG A 46 13.63 -20.48 4.91
CA ARG A 46 12.29 -20.56 5.51
C ARG A 46 12.13 -19.63 6.71
N ALA A 47 13.11 -19.63 7.64
CA ALA A 47 13.01 -18.82 8.86
C ALA A 47 12.98 -17.32 8.54
N ARG A 48 13.83 -16.87 7.61
CA ARG A 48 13.90 -15.47 7.17
C ARG A 48 12.62 -15.06 6.45
N ALA A 49 12.10 -15.89 5.54
CA ALA A 49 10.87 -15.66 4.82
C ALA A 49 9.67 -15.56 5.77
N LEU A 50 9.54 -16.48 6.73
CA LEU A 50 8.46 -16.45 7.74
C LEU A 50 8.52 -15.22 8.64
N GLN A 51 9.70 -14.86 9.14
CA GLN A 51 9.87 -13.68 9.99
C GLN A 51 9.49 -12.39 9.22
N SER A 52 9.94 -12.27 7.98
CA SER A 52 9.63 -11.13 7.14
C SER A 52 8.14 -11.09 6.78
N HIS A 53 7.54 -12.26 6.49
CA HIS A 53 6.10 -12.38 6.24
C HIS A 53 5.27 -11.87 7.43
N GLN A 54 5.58 -12.26 8.65
CA GLN A 54 4.88 -11.79 9.85
C GLN A 54 4.96 -10.27 10.00
N LYS A 55 6.16 -9.68 9.81
CA LYS A 55 6.37 -8.23 9.90
C LYS A 55 5.59 -7.48 8.82
N TYR A 56 5.69 -7.95 7.57
CA TYR A 56 5.04 -7.28 6.45
C TYR A 56 3.51 -7.41 6.52
N SER A 57 2.97 -8.57 6.89
CA SER A 57 1.52 -8.75 7.11
C SER A 57 0.99 -7.86 8.24
N ALA A 58 1.75 -7.72 9.35
CA ALA A 58 1.37 -6.81 10.43
C ALA A 58 1.35 -5.35 9.96
N LEU A 59 2.33 -4.92 9.15
CA LEU A 59 2.39 -3.57 8.58
C LEU A 59 1.20 -3.32 7.66
N VAL A 60 0.90 -4.24 6.72
CA VAL A 60 -0.25 -4.13 5.81
C VAL A 60 -1.55 -4.02 6.59
N ASN A 61 -1.78 -4.89 7.57
CA ASN A 61 -3.00 -4.89 8.39
C ASN A 61 -3.14 -3.61 9.22
N SER A 62 -2.07 -3.14 9.85
CA SER A 62 -2.11 -1.90 10.65
C SER A 62 -2.36 -0.67 9.77
N THR A 63 -1.77 -0.64 8.58
CA THR A 63 -1.99 0.45 7.61
C THR A 63 -3.41 0.42 7.08
N LEU A 64 -3.96 -0.75 6.73
CA LEU A 64 -5.34 -0.91 6.31
C LEU A 64 -6.31 -0.40 7.38
N THR A 65 -6.14 -0.83 8.64
CA THR A 65 -6.96 -0.36 9.77
C THR A 65 -6.87 1.16 9.95
N LYS A 66 -5.68 1.74 9.80
CA LYS A 66 -5.49 3.19 9.86
C LYS A 66 -6.27 3.91 8.77
N ILE A 67 -6.17 3.46 7.52
CA ILE A 67 -6.90 4.07 6.38
C ILE A 67 -8.41 3.88 6.54
N GLU A 68 -8.88 2.73 7.02
CA GLU A 68 -10.31 2.48 7.29
C GLU A 68 -10.88 3.38 8.38
N GLY A 69 -10.08 3.69 9.39
CA GLY A 69 -10.48 4.59 10.48
C GLY A 69 -10.46 6.08 10.12
N MET A 70 -9.93 6.46 8.95
CA MET A 70 -9.93 7.85 8.50
C MET A 70 -11.34 8.26 8.06
N LYS A 71 -11.73 9.50 8.39
CA LYS A 71 -12.92 10.10 7.81
C LYS A 71 -12.64 10.53 6.38
N ASP A 72 -13.68 10.55 5.54
CA ASP A 72 -13.58 11.15 4.22
C ASP A 72 -13.16 12.63 4.29
N PHE A 73 -12.66 13.15 3.18
CA PHE A 73 -12.37 14.56 3.06
C PHE A 73 -13.56 15.26 2.41
N GLU A 74 -14.42 15.91 3.25
CA GLU A 74 -15.58 16.68 2.80
C GLU A 74 -16.53 15.92 1.85
N GLY A 75 -16.67 14.60 2.06
CA GLY A 75 -17.48 13.71 1.24
C GLY A 75 -16.73 13.03 0.09
N ASP A 76 -15.47 13.42 -0.17
CA ASP A 76 -14.62 12.69 -1.14
C ASP A 76 -13.95 11.50 -0.47
N THR A 77 -14.30 10.30 -0.93
CA THR A 77 -13.74 9.02 -0.48
C THR A 77 -12.76 8.42 -1.49
N THR A 78 -12.56 9.05 -2.64
CA THR A 78 -11.87 8.45 -3.79
C THR A 78 -10.47 7.95 -3.41
N LEU A 79 -9.63 8.82 -2.82
CA LEU A 79 -8.28 8.46 -2.44
C LEU A 79 -8.24 7.35 -1.38
N GLN A 80 -9.12 7.41 -0.38
CA GLN A 80 -9.25 6.39 0.65
C GLN A 80 -9.66 5.03 0.07
N VAL A 81 -10.64 5.00 -0.84
CA VAL A 81 -11.13 3.76 -1.46
C VAL A 81 -10.01 3.05 -2.23
N PHE A 82 -9.30 3.76 -3.11
CA PHE A 82 -8.23 3.14 -3.90
C PHE A 82 -7.00 2.75 -3.07
N SER A 83 -6.71 3.48 -1.98
CA SER A 83 -5.71 3.07 -1.00
C SER A 83 -6.09 1.75 -0.30
N LYS A 84 -7.36 1.62 0.09
CA LYS A 84 -7.89 0.38 0.68
C LYS A 84 -7.83 -0.78 -0.30
N GLU A 85 -8.20 -0.58 -1.56
CA GLU A 85 -8.14 -1.63 -2.57
C GLU A 85 -6.73 -2.18 -2.74
N LEU A 86 -5.72 -1.32 -2.79
CA LEU A 86 -4.31 -1.71 -2.86
C LEU A 86 -3.90 -2.51 -1.60
N LEU A 87 -4.24 -2.03 -0.41
CA LEU A 87 -3.89 -2.71 0.85
C LEU A 87 -4.62 -4.05 1.02
N VAL A 88 -5.88 -4.13 0.60
CA VAL A 88 -6.66 -5.39 0.58
C VAL A 88 -6.07 -6.39 -0.41
N PHE A 89 -5.59 -5.93 -1.56
CA PHE A 89 -4.85 -6.78 -2.49
C PHE A 89 -3.61 -7.39 -1.82
N TYR A 90 -2.75 -6.60 -1.17
CA TYR A 90 -1.60 -7.11 -0.44
C TYR A 90 -2.01 -8.13 0.63
N LYS A 91 -2.98 -7.75 1.47
CA LYS A 91 -3.47 -8.63 2.52
C LYS A 91 -3.94 -9.98 1.97
N ASN A 92 -4.76 -9.97 0.92
CA ASN A 92 -5.29 -11.20 0.33
C ASN A 92 -4.19 -12.09 -0.27
N THR A 93 -3.22 -11.50 -0.95
CA THR A 93 -2.07 -12.24 -1.51
C THR A 93 -1.22 -12.86 -0.39
N LEU A 94 -0.95 -12.09 0.66
CA LEU A 94 -0.19 -12.57 1.82
C LEU A 94 -0.91 -13.72 2.53
N ASP A 95 -2.20 -13.56 2.82
CA ASP A 95 -2.97 -14.51 3.63
C ASP A 95 -3.32 -15.79 2.86
N ASN A 96 -3.68 -15.67 1.57
CA ASN A 96 -4.28 -16.77 0.82
C ASN A 96 -3.30 -17.49 -0.13
N GLU A 97 -2.17 -16.86 -0.45
CA GLU A 97 -1.21 -17.44 -1.39
C GLU A 97 0.15 -17.68 -0.73
N ILE A 98 0.75 -16.63 -0.17
CA ILE A 98 2.12 -16.72 0.33
C ILE A 98 2.19 -17.43 1.69
N ASN A 99 1.30 -17.12 2.63
CA ASN A 99 1.31 -17.79 3.92
C ASN A 99 1.11 -19.31 3.81
N PRO A 100 0.11 -19.84 3.07
CA PRO A 100 -0.02 -21.28 2.86
C PRO A 100 1.22 -21.93 2.25
N PHE A 101 1.85 -21.26 1.29
CA PHE A 101 3.12 -21.71 0.71
C PHE A 101 4.22 -21.83 1.78
N LEU A 102 4.47 -20.77 2.55
CA LEU A 102 5.49 -20.76 3.60
C LEU A 102 5.23 -21.81 4.69
N GLN A 103 3.97 -22.09 5.02
CA GLN A 103 3.60 -23.14 5.96
C GLN A 103 3.84 -24.56 5.39
N SER A 104 3.80 -24.72 4.07
CA SER A 104 4.03 -26.02 3.42
C SER A 104 5.51 -26.40 3.34
N VAL A 105 6.42 -25.43 3.36
CA VAL A 105 7.86 -25.64 3.34
C VAL A 105 8.33 -26.35 4.59
N LYS A 106 9.00 -27.51 4.43
CA LYS A 106 9.43 -28.36 5.57
C LYS A 106 10.88 -28.18 5.94
N GLY A 107 11.73 -27.85 4.97
CA GLY A 107 13.17 -27.66 5.14
C GLY A 107 13.54 -26.32 5.77
N GLU A 108 14.81 -26.17 6.12
CA GLU A 108 15.39 -24.86 6.51
C GLU A 108 15.57 -23.96 5.28
N ALA A 109 15.94 -24.55 4.15
CA ALA A 109 15.98 -23.90 2.84
C ALA A 109 14.88 -24.45 1.93
N PHE A 110 14.49 -23.67 0.94
CA PHE A 110 13.51 -24.10 -0.07
C PHE A 110 14.16 -25.13 -0.99
N SER A 111 13.41 -26.18 -1.33
CA SER A 111 13.78 -27.10 -2.41
C SER A 111 13.76 -26.39 -3.76
N PRO A 112 14.34 -26.98 -4.84
CA PRO A 112 14.25 -26.40 -6.19
C PRO A 112 12.79 -26.14 -6.64
N GLU A 113 11.87 -27.04 -6.32
CA GLU A 113 10.45 -26.90 -6.65
C GLU A 113 9.82 -25.74 -5.85
N GLU A 114 10.12 -25.65 -4.55
CA GLU A 114 9.61 -24.56 -3.68
C GLU A 114 10.18 -23.20 -4.10
N THR A 115 11.42 -23.14 -4.57
CA THR A 115 12.03 -21.94 -5.15
C THR A 115 11.24 -21.44 -6.37
N LEU A 116 10.88 -22.34 -7.30
CA LEU A 116 10.07 -21.98 -8.46
C LEU A 116 8.68 -21.46 -8.06
N VAL A 117 8.07 -22.03 -7.03
CA VAL A 117 6.79 -21.53 -6.50
C VAL A 117 6.96 -20.14 -5.90
N ALA A 118 8.00 -19.91 -5.09
CA ALA A 118 8.28 -18.60 -4.50
C ALA A 118 8.47 -17.52 -5.58
N ASP A 119 9.26 -17.81 -6.60
CA ASP A 119 9.49 -16.90 -7.74
C ASP A 119 8.18 -16.59 -8.50
N SER A 120 7.37 -17.61 -8.74
CA SER A 120 6.07 -17.44 -9.40
C SER A 120 5.11 -16.56 -8.59
N LEU A 121 5.09 -16.72 -7.26
CA LEU A 121 4.29 -15.87 -6.37
C LEU A 121 4.78 -14.43 -6.39
N MET A 122 6.09 -14.20 -6.41
CA MET A 122 6.66 -12.84 -6.51
C MET A 122 6.36 -12.17 -7.84
N ILE A 123 6.48 -12.89 -8.96
CA ILE A 123 6.11 -12.38 -10.27
C ILE A 123 4.63 -11.98 -10.30
N LYS A 124 3.76 -12.87 -9.80
CA LYS A 124 2.32 -12.61 -9.75
C LYS A 124 2.00 -11.38 -8.88
N LEU A 125 2.63 -11.26 -7.71
CA LEU A 125 2.48 -10.12 -6.81
C LEU A 125 2.85 -8.83 -7.54
N THR A 126 4.04 -8.76 -8.14
CA THR A 126 4.54 -7.57 -8.84
C THR A 126 3.65 -7.18 -10.03
N MET A 127 3.22 -8.14 -10.84
CA MET A 127 2.35 -7.88 -12.00
C MET A 127 0.98 -7.36 -11.58
N SER A 128 0.40 -7.92 -10.53
CA SER A 128 -0.91 -7.49 -10.02
C SER A 128 -0.83 -6.14 -9.29
N GLU A 129 0.24 -5.91 -8.54
CA GLU A 129 0.51 -4.65 -7.82
C GLU A 129 0.45 -3.45 -8.76
N ASN A 130 1.03 -3.56 -9.96
CA ASN A 130 1.05 -2.47 -10.93
C ASN A 130 -0.34 -1.94 -11.27
N GLN A 131 -1.35 -2.82 -11.40
CA GLN A 131 -2.73 -2.41 -11.71
C GLN A 131 -3.35 -1.61 -10.56
N TYR A 132 -3.15 -2.04 -9.31
CA TYR A 132 -3.65 -1.33 -8.13
C TYR A 132 -2.91 -0.01 -7.93
N TRP A 133 -1.61 0.01 -8.22
CA TRP A 133 -0.79 1.21 -8.14
C TRP A 133 -1.22 2.27 -9.16
N GLU A 134 -1.50 1.89 -10.40
CA GLU A 134 -2.03 2.81 -11.42
C GLU A 134 -3.36 3.43 -10.99
N ARG A 135 -4.25 2.64 -10.40
CA ARG A 135 -5.55 3.12 -9.89
C ARG A 135 -5.37 4.07 -8.70
N PHE A 136 -4.46 3.75 -7.80
CA PHE A 136 -4.13 4.64 -6.68
C PHE A 136 -3.55 5.97 -7.16
N ASN A 137 -2.61 5.97 -8.09
CA ASN A 137 -2.04 7.16 -8.68
C ASN A 137 -3.08 8.01 -9.43
N TRP A 138 -4.03 7.36 -10.09
CA TRP A 138 -5.15 8.06 -10.69
C TRP A 138 -6.02 8.75 -9.63
N ALA A 139 -6.33 8.08 -8.55
CA ALA A 139 -7.13 8.62 -7.45
C ALA A 139 -6.43 9.82 -6.79
N GLU A 140 -5.12 9.75 -6.60
CA GLU A 140 -4.32 10.86 -6.09
C GLU A 140 -4.38 12.08 -7.00
N LYS A 141 -4.16 11.89 -8.30
CA LYS A 141 -4.22 12.97 -9.28
C LYS A 141 -5.61 13.59 -9.36
N LYS A 142 -6.67 12.77 -9.27
CA LYS A 142 -8.05 13.23 -9.23
C LYS A 142 -8.29 14.10 -8.01
N PHE A 143 -7.91 13.63 -6.82
CA PHE A 143 -8.04 14.37 -5.56
C PHE A 143 -7.33 15.73 -5.61
N TYR A 144 -6.12 15.78 -6.15
CA TYR A 144 -5.38 17.03 -6.37
C TYR A 144 -6.16 18.04 -7.20
N LYS A 145 -6.72 17.56 -8.31
CA LYS A 145 -7.45 18.41 -9.24
C LYS A 145 -8.75 18.95 -8.65
N GLU A 146 -9.50 18.09 -7.95
CA GLU A 146 -10.80 18.44 -7.36
C GLU A 146 -10.64 19.39 -6.17
N GLU A 147 -9.63 19.17 -5.33
CA GLU A 147 -9.36 20.02 -4.17
C GLU A 147 -8.49 21.24 -4.48
N LYS A 148 -8.14 21.47 -5.75
CA LYS A 148 -7.35 22.61 -6.22
C LYS A 148 -6.03 22.80 -5.47
N ILE A 149 -5.41 21.69 -5.06
CA ILE A 149 -4.11 21.72 -4.39
C ILE A 149 -3.07 22.16 -5.41
N ALA A 150 -2.33 23.23 -5.10
CA ALA A 150 -1.25 23.70 -5.98
C ALA A 150 -0.18 22.60 -6.11
N THR A 151 0.05 22.12 -7.33
CA THR A 151 1.17 21.24 -7.63
C THR A 151 2.46 22.03 -7.55
N VAL A 152 3.33 21.71 -6.61
CA VAL A 152 4.72 22.14 -6.68
C VAL A 152 5.38 21.28 -7.76
N GLU A 153 5.44 21.80 -8.99
CA GLU A 153 6.29 21.20 -10.02
C GLU A 153 7.73 21.18 -9.50
N LYS A 154 8.29 19.97 -9.41
CA LYS A 154 9.72 19.77 -9.12
C LYS A 154 10.49 19.70 -10.41
#